data_0e44b89f7719b6b96b4667c7047a97db
#
_entry.id   0e44b89f7719b6b96b4667c7047a97db
#
_cell.length_a   1.000
_cell.length_b   1.000
_cell.length_c   1.000
_cell.angle_alpha   90.00
_cell.angle_beta   90.00
_cell.angle_gamma   90.00
#
_symmetry.space_group_name_H-M   'P 1'
#
loop_
_entity.id
_entity.type
_entity.pdbx_description
1 polymer ?
#
loop_
_entity_poly.entity_id
_entity_poly.type
_entity_poly.pdbx_seq_one_letter_code
_entity_poly.pdbx_strand_id
1 'polypeptide(L)'
;MKLQHKFGLLLSSLSLFSFISSAEAEPKVVTSIKPIHSLVSYVMDGVGRPDLLVDGSSSPHTFQLKPSHATMLQEADIVFWIGEDLESFLETPLDSIAANAKRVTLMDSDQIELLKFREKNVFDDHHDDHDDHDEHEDHADGHNEHDDHDLSLIHI
;
A
#
# COMPACT_ATOMS: atom_id res chain seq x y z
N MET A 1 47.18 -49.56 -62.61
CA MET A 1 46.13 -49.73 -61.59
C MET A 1 46.39 -48.67 -60.54
N LYS A 2 45.57 -47.60 -60.52
CA LYS A 2 45.66 -46.53 -59.52
C LYS A 2 44.34 -46.47 -58.78
N LEU A 3 44.41 -46.87 -57.53
CA LEU A 3 43.25 -46.87 -56.59
C LEU A 3 43.16 -45.47 -55.98
N GLN A 4 42.12 -44.74 -56.33
CA GLN A 4 41.84 -43.42 -55.79
C GLN A 4 40.95 -43.60 -54.56
N HIS A 5 41.49 -43.32 -53.39
CA HIS A 5 40.70 -43.25 -52.12
C HIS A 5 40.07 -41.86 -52.06
N LYS A 6 38.73 -41.83 -52.19
CA LYS A 6 37.95 -40.61 -51.93
C LYS A 6 37.64 -40.57 -50.44
N PHE A 7 38.36 -39.71 -49.74
CA PHE A 7 38.09 -39.39 -48.32
C PHE A 7 36.92 -38.39 -48.25
N GLY A 8 35.76 -38.88 -47.90
CA GLY A 8 34.61 -38.03 -47.68
C GLY A 8 34.67 -37.37 -46.29
N LEU A 9 34.84 -36.06 -46.29
CA LEU A 9 34.82 -35.24 -45.08
C LEU A 9 33.37 -34.99 -44.69
N LEU A 10 32.87 -35.71 -43.69
CA LEU A 10 31.57 -35.45 -43.03
C LEU A 10 31.72 -34.27 -42.07
N LEU A 11 31.37 -33.07 -42.49
CA LEU A 11 31.18 -31.92 -41.61
C LEU A 11 29.88 -32.11 -40.82
N SER A 12 30.02 -32.59 -39.62
CA SER A 12 28.95 -32.59 -38.63
C SER A 12 28.74 -31.14 -38.14
N SER A 13 27.71 -30.48 -38.67
CA SER A 13 27.25 -29.18 -38.22
C SER A 13 26.52 -29.34 -36.88
N LEU A 14 27.24 -29.13 -35.78
CA LEU A 14 26.67 -29.06 -34.45
C LEU A 14 26.00 -27.72 -34.27
N SER A 15 24.70 -27.63 -34.56
CA SER A 15 23.86 -26.46 -34.29
C SER A 15 23.72 -26.29 -32.77
N LEU A 16 24.51 -25.37 -32.18
CA LEU A 16 24.26 -24.88 -30.84
C LEU A 16 22.94 -24.07 -30.85
N PHE A 17 21.88 -24.69 -30.44
CA PHE A 17 20.64 -23.99 -30.12
C PHE A 17 20.88 -23.20 -28.83
N SER A 18 21.31 -21.95 -28.95
CA SER A 18 21.37 -20.99 -27.83
C SER A 18 19.93 -20.69 -27.41
N PHE A 19 19.48 -21.31 -26.34
CA PHE A 19 18.28 -20.86 -25.62
C PHE A 19 18.59 -19.48 -25.05
N ILE A 20 18.18 -18.44 -25.79
CA ILE A 20 18.13 -17.08 -25.26
C ILE A 20 16.97 -17.10 -24.25
N SER A 21 17.27 -17.37 -22.99
CA SER A 21 16.35 -17.13 -21.88
C SER A 21 16.19 -15.61 -21.83
N SER A 22 15.08 -15.09 -22.34
CA SER A 22 14.69 -13.71 -22.08
C SER A 22 14.53 -13.59 -20.57
N ALA A 23 15.49 -13.02 -19.88
CA ALA A 23 15.30 -12.57 -18.51
C ALA A 23 14.23 -11.47 -18.58
N GLU A 24 13.01 -11.81 -18.26
CA GLU A 24 11.95 -10.83 -18.07
C GLU A 24 12.39 -9.95 -16.90
N ALA A 25 12.41 -8.64 -17.13
CA ALA A 25 12.81 -7.71 -16.08
C ALA A 25 11.80 -7.80 -14.93
N GLU A 26 12.32 -7.83 -13.71
CA GLU A 26 11.48 -7.83 -12.50
C GLU A 26 10.57 -6.60 -12.53
N PRO A 27 9.24 -6.76 -12.36
CA PRO A 27 8.32 -5.64 -12.39
C PRO A 27 8.57 -4.71 -11.18
N LYS A 28 8.65 -3.42 -11.45
CA LYS A 28 8.75 -2.36 -10.44
C LYS A 28 7.38 -2.11 -9.83
N VAL A 29 7.13 -2.65 -8.66
CA VAL A 29 5.84 -2.52 -7.96
C VAL A 29 6.01 -1.62 -6.75
N VAL A 30 5.12 -0.62 -6.64
CA VAL A 30 5.09 0.31 -5.50
C VAL A 30 3.79 0.11 -4.75
N THR A 31 3.85 0.14 -3.43
CA THR A 31 2.71 0.04 -2.52
C THR A 31 2.67 1.24 -1.58
N SER A 32 1.48 1.74 -1.28
CA SER A 32 1.32 2.93 -0.48
C SER A 32 1.63 2.70 1.01
N ILE A 33 1.01 1.69 1.63
CA ILE A 33 1.07 1.43 3.07
C ILE A 33 1.46 -0.02 3.40
N LYS A 34 1.92 -0.25 4.63
CA LYS A 34 2.38 -1.56 5.10
C LYS A 34 1.41 -2.73 4.94
N PRO A 35 0.10 -2.61 5.23
CA PRO A 35 -0.82 -3.73 5.02
C PRO A 35 -0.84 -4.19 3.57
N ILE A 36 -0.93 -3.25 2.62
CA ILE A 36 -0.89 -3.58 1.18
C ILE A 36 0.47 -4.17 0.80
N HIS A 37 1.56 -3.58 1.28
CA HIS A 37 2.91 -4.07 1.03
C HIS A 37 3.07 -5.53 1.46
N SER A 38 2.53 -5.92 2.61
CA SER A 38 2.60 -7.29 3.10
C SER A 38 1.86 -8.27 2.17
N LEU A 39 0.66 -7.89 1.71
CA LEU A 39 -0.13 -8.72 0.79
C LEU A 39 0.55 -8.83 -0.58
N VAL A 40 1.01 -7.72 -1.13
CA VAL A 40 1.68 -7.70 -2.44
C VAL A 40 3.02 -8.44 -2.37
N SER A 41 3.78 -8.31 -1.27
CA SER A 41 5.02 -9.08 -1.07
C SER A 41 4.77 -10.59 -1.07
N TYR A 42 3.67 -11.03 -0.47
CA TYR A 42 3.28 -12.44 -0.50
C TYR A 42 2.94 -12.94 -1.91
N VAL A 43 2.23 -12.12 -2.68
CA VAL A 43 1.86 -12.46 -4.08
C VAL A 43 3.09 -12.44 -5.00
N MET A 44 4.05 -11.56 -4.73
CA MET A 44 5.28 -11.40 -5.52
C MET A 44 6.41 -12.35 -5.12
N ASP A 45 6.17 -13.29 -4.20
CA ASP A 45 7.21 -14.23 -3.76
C ASP A 45 7.77 -15.02 -4.97
N GLY A 46 9.09 -14.97 -5.12
CA GLY A 46 9.79 -15.56 -6.25
C GLY A 46 9.79 -14.75 -7.56
N VAL A 47 9.08 -13.61 -7.61
CA VAL A 47 9.03 -12.73 -8.79
C VAL A 47 9.80 -11.44 -8.54
N GLY A 48 9.70 -10.87 -7.34
CA GLY A 48 10.34 -9.62 -6.98
C GLY A 48 9.91 -9.12 -5.61
N ARG A 49 10.23 -7.87 -5.30
CA ARG A 49 9.85 -7.20 -4.06
C ARG A 49 9.21 -5.86 -4.34
N PRO A 50 8.02 -5.57 -3.77
CA PRO A 50 7.43 -4.25 -3.91
C PRO A 50 8.17 -3.23 -3.04
N ASP A 51 8.19 -1.98 -3.50
CA ASP A 51 8.62 -0.83 -2.72
C ASP A 51 7.46 -0.32 -1.85
N LEU A 52 7.78 0.30 -0.70
CA LEU A 52 6.83 0.87 0.24
C LEU A 52 7.02 2.39 0.34
N LEU A 53 5.94 3.17 0.17
CA LEU A 53 5.99 4.62 0.30
C LEU A 53 5.90 5.09 1.76
N VAL A 54 4.83 4.68 2.47
CA VAL A 54 4.59 5.08 3.86
C VAL A 54 5.16 4.04 4.79
N ASP A 55 6.40 4.27 5.24
CA ASP A 55 7.07 3.40 6.19
C ASP A 55 6.94 3.90 7.65
N GLY A 56 7.30 3.05 8.59
CA GLY A 56 7.36 3.39 10.01
C GLY A 56 6.00 3.63 10.64
N SER A 57 5.93 4.69 11.45
CA SER A 57 4.74 5.15 12.18
C SER A 57 4.07 6.37 11.55
N SER A 58 4.43 6.70 10.31
CA SER A 58 3.85 7.84 9.60
C SER A 58 2.38 7.61 9.29
N SER A 59 1.57 8.64 9.52
CA SER A 59 0.15 8.60 9.16
C SER A 59 -0.02 8.77 7.64
N PRO A 60 -0.79 7.91 6.95
CA PRO A 60 -1.07 8.09 5.53
C PRO A 60 -1.87 9.36 5.23
N HIS A 61 -2.68 9.87 6.17
CA HIS A 61 -3.46 11.10 5.97
C HIS A 61 -2.61 12.38 5.91
N THR A 62 -1.42 12.37 6.52
CA THR A 62 -0.56 13.57 6.61
C THR A 62 0.82 13.33 6.02
N PHE A 63 0.99 12.25 5.28
CA PHE A 63 2.26 11.88 4.68
C PHE A 63 2.69 12.87 3.60
N GLN A 64 3.98 13.16 3.55
CA GLN A 64 4.57 13.99 2.51
C GLN A 64 5.60 13.19 1.72
N LEU A 65 5.49 13.21 0.40
CA LEU A 65 6.44 12.55 -0.48
C LEU A 65 7.81 13.21 -0.41
N LYS A 66 8.83 12.35 -0.32
CA LYS A 66 10.23 12.74 -0.45
C LYS A 66 10.67 12.58 -1.91
N PRO A 67 11.78 13.21 -2.34
CA PRO A 67 12.31 13.02 -3.70
C PRO A 67 12.56 11.55 -4.08
N SER A 68 12.99 10.73 -3.11
CA SER A 68 13.17 9.29 -3.32
C SER A 68 11.85 8.57 -3.66
N HIS A 69 10.74 8.97 -3.04
CA HIS A 69 9.43 8.41 -3.35
C HIS A 69 8.94 8.82 -4.75
N ALA A 70 9.26 10.06 -5.18
CA ALA A 70 8.97 10.49 -6.54
C ALA A 70 9.73 9.65 -7.58
N THR A 71 10.99 9.28 -7.31
CA THR A 71 11.75 8.37 -8.17
C THR A 71 11.13 6.98 -8.22
N MET A 72 10.72 6.42 -7.06
CA MET A 72 10.03 5.12 -7.02
C MET A 72 8.76 5.14 -7.87
N LEU A 73 7.94 6.19 -7.76
CA LEU A 73 6.71 6.35 -8.52
C LEU A 73 6.97 6.52 -10.03
N GLN A 74 8.03 7.25 -10.40
CA GLN A 74 8.40 7.46 -11.80
C GLN A 74 8.84 6.17 -12.49
N GLU A 75 9.52 5.29 -11.75
CA GLU A 75 10.02 4.02 -12.26
C GLU A 75 9.01 2.87 -12.14
N ALA A 76 7.87 3.10 -11.49
CA ALA A 76 6.89 2.06 -11.23
C ALA A 76 6.21 1.56 -12.51
N ASP A 77 6.06 0.24 -12.62
CA ASP A 77 5.18 -0.43 -13.59
C ASP A 77 3.76 -0.54 -13.03
N ILE A 78 3.64 -0.76 -11.71
CA ILE A 78 2.35 -0.92 -11.01
C ILE A 78 2.41 -0.18 -9.68
N VAL A 79 1.32 0.54 -9.35
CA VAL A 79 1.14 1.17 -8.03
C VAL A 79 -0.14 0.66 -7.39
N PHE A 80 -0.03 0.08 -6.19
CA PHE A 80 -1.16 -0.32 -5.35
C PHE A 80 -1.38 0.72 -4.24
N TRP A 81 -2.61 1.20 -4.11
CA TRP A 81 -3.00 2.14 -3.08
C TRP A 81 -4.45 1.90 -2.65
N ILE A 82 -4.86 2.40 -1.47
CA ILE A 82 -6.25 2.26 -0.99
C ILE A 82 -7.18 3.14 -1.81
N GLY A 83 -6.87 4.43 -1.91
CA GLY A 83 -7.68 5.44 -2.58
C GLY A 83 -7.46 6.83 -1.99
N GLU A 84 -8.10 7.82 -2.60
CA GLU A 84 -7.93 9.24 -2.25
C GLU A 84 -8.37 9.58 -0.82
N ASP A 85 -9.38 8.89 -0.30
CA ASP A 85 -9.91 9.11 1.05
C ASP A 85 -8.86 8.87 2.13
N LEU A 86 -7.96 7.91 1.93
CA LEU A 86 -6.89 7.59 2.87
C LEU A 86 -5.57 8.27 2.51
N GLU A 87 -5.25 8.31 1.22
CA GLU A 87 -3.92 8.67 0.71
C GLU A 87 -4.00 9.83 -0.28
N SER A 88 -4.68 10.92 0.10
CA SER A 88 -4.86 12.10 -0.75
C SER A 88 -3.55 12.69 -1.28
N PHE A 89 -2.42 12.46 -0.58
CA PHE A 89 -1.09 12.87 -1.02
C PHE A 89 -0.61 12.17 -2.31
N LEU A 90 -1.23 11.04 -2.70
CA LEU A 90 -0.87 10.29 -3.91
C LEU A 90 -1.65 10.69 -5.15
N GLU A 91 -2.81 11.32 -5.04
CA GLU A 91 -3.69 11.66 -6.16
C GLU A 91 -2.92 12.38 -7.29
N THR A 92 -2.39 13.57 -7.00
CA THR A 92 -1.61 14.35 -7.99
C THR A 92 -0.33 13.64 -8.47
N PRO A 93 0.50 13.03 -7.60
CA PRO A 93 1.68 12.26 -8.02
C PRO A 93 1.36 11.08 -8.93
N LEU A 94 0.25 10.38 -8.71
CA LEU A 94 -0.16 9.27 -9.57
C LEU A 94 -0.52 9.76 -10.98
N ASP A 95 -1.11 10.93 -11.10
CA ASP A 95 -1.47 11.51 -12.40
C ASP A 95 -0.28 12.12 -13.14
N SER A 96 0.69 12.66 -12.41
CA SER A 96 1.79 13.43 -13.01
C SER A 96 3.11 12.67 -13.07
N ILE A 97 3.48 11.94 -12.01
CA ILE A 97 4.78 11.27 -11.89
C ILE A 97 4.66 9.80 -12.33
N ALA A 98 3.64 9.09 -11.87
CA ALA A 98 3.39 7.69 -12.19
C ALA A 98 2.36 7.50 -13.31
N ALA A 99 2.25 8.44 -14.25
CA ALA A 99 1.24 8.42 -15.31
C ALA A 99 1.31 7.17 -16.23
N ASN A 100 2.48 6.56 -16.34
CA ASN A 100 2.69 5.35 -17.14
C ASN A 100 2.48 4.05 -16.35
N ALA A 101 2.42 4.12 -15.02
CA ALA A 101 2.22 2.97 -14.17
C ALA A 101 0.76 2.50 -14.21
N LYS A 102 0.55 1.19 -14.12
CA LYS A 102 -0.78 0.65 -13.87
C LYS A 102 -1.20 0.98 -12.44
N ARG A 103 -2.24 1.81 -12.29
CA ARG A 103 -2.82 2.15 -11.00
C ARG A 103 -3.83 1.09 -10.58
N VAL A 104 -3.72 0.60 -9.35
CA VAL A 104 -4.67 -0.32 -8.72
C VAL A 104 -5.20 0.34 -7.45
N THR A 105 -6.42 0.88 -7.53
CA THR A 105 -7.15 1.46 -6.40
C THR A 105 -7.96 0.36 -5.75
N LEU A 106 -7.66 0.02 -4.50
CA LEU A 106 -8.31 -1.11 -3.84
C LEU A 106 -9.77 -0.81 -3.49
N MET A 107 -10.09 0.44 -3.12
CA MET A 107 -11.47 0.83 -2.81
C MET A 107 -12.41 0.80 -4.01
N ASP A 108 -11.87 0.87 -5.24
CA ASP A 108 -12.66 0.79 -6.48
C ASP A 108 -12.85 -0.64 -6.98
N SER A 109 -12.36 -1.63 -6.23
CA SER A 109 -12.46 -3.03 -6.65
C SER A 109 -13.87 -3.60 -6.43
N ASP A 110 -14.51 -4.05 -7.50
CA ASP A 110 -15.82 -4.72 -7.45
C ASP A 110 -15.83 -6.02 -6.62
N GLN A 111 -14.65 -6.52 -6.25
CA GLN A 111 -14.49 -7.77 -5.48
C GLN A 111 -14.36 -7.53 -3.98
N ILE A 112 -14.35 -6.27 -3.55
CA ILE A 112 -14.24 -5.88 -2.14
C ILE A 112 -15.61 -5.38 -1.66
N GLU A 113 -16.16 -6.02 -0.64
CA GLU A 113 -17.36 -5.53 0.03
C GLU A 113 -16.97 -4.42 1.01
N LEU A 114 -17.40 -3.20 0.73
CA LEU A 114 -17.19 -2.06 1.61
C LEU A 114 -18.24 -2.05 2.71
N LEU A 115 -17.81 -2.09 3.96
CA LEU A 115 -18.69 -1.97 5.10
C LEU A 115 -19.01 -0.48 5.34
N LYS A 116 -20.27 -0.21 5.70
CA LYS A 116 -20.67 1.15 6.11
C LYS A 116 -20.02 1.52 7.44
N PHE A 117 -19.69 2.80 7.59
CA PHE A 117 -19.27 3.33 8.88
C PHE A 117 -20.35 3.09 9.95
N ARG A 118 -19.92 2.83 11.16
CA ARG A 118 -20.86 2.70 12.28
C ARG A 118 -21.53 4.04 12.55
N GLU A 119 -22.84 4.06 12.55
CA GLU A 119 -23.64 5.28 12.83
C GLU A 119 -23.68 5.62 14.31
N LYS A 120 -23.37 4.66 15.20
CA LYS A 120 -23.39 4.84 16.65
C LYS A 120 -22.06 4.42 17.26
N ASN A 121 -21.61 5.22 18.23
CA ASN A 121 -20.50 4.85 19.08
C ASN A 121 -20.96 3.72 20.03
N VAL A 122 -20.36 2.53 19.94
CA VAL A 122 -20.70 1.38 20.80
C VAL A 122 -20.36 1.61 22.28
N PHE A 123 -19.69 2.72 22.60
CA PHE A 123 -19.33 3.07 23.98
C PHE A 123 -20.27 4.08 24.63
N ASP A 124 -21.28 4.61 23.90
CA ASP A 124 -22.23 5.58 24.43
C ASP A 124 -23.45 4.96 25.13
N ASP A 125 -23.61 3.62 25.15
CA ASP A 125 -24.79 2.93 25.68
C ASP A 125 -24.75 2.70 27.20
N HIS A 126 -23.97 3.44 28.01
CA HIS A 126 -23.88 3.21 29.45
C HIS A 126 -24.19 4.43 30.34
N HIS A 127 -24.97 5.39 29.89
CA HIS A 127 -25.37 6.50 30.76
C HIS A 127 -26.85 6.94 30.61
N ASP A 128 -27.78 5.99 30.65
CA ASP A 128 -29.19 6.32 30.83
C ASP A 128 -29.85 5.32 31.78
N ASP A 129 -29.48 5.32 33.06
CA ASP A 129 -30.26 4.75 34.16
C ASP A 129 -29.76 5.30 35.50
N HIS A 130 -29.92 6.59 35.73
CA HIS A 130 -29.99 7.17 37.07
C HIS A 130 -30.99 8.33 37.07
N ASP A 131 -32.27 8.01 36.97
CA ASP A 131 -33.33 8.83 37.48
C ASP A 131 -33.42 8.62 38.99
N ASP A 132 -33.72 9.71 39.70
CA ASP A 132 -34.16 9.83 41.09
C ASP A 132 -33.06 9.87 42.17
N HIS A 133 -32.61 11.08 42.50
CA HIS A 133 -32.50 11.49 43.88
C HIS A 133 -32.63 13.03 44.02
N ASP A 134 -33.63 13.37 44.85
CA ASP A 134 -34.13 14.62 45.36
C ASP A 134 -33.06 15.58 45.94
N GLU A 135 -33.30 16.86 45.67
CA GLU A 135 -33.17 18.05 46.51
C GLU A 135 -32.07 18.05 47.60
N HIS A 136 -31.06 18.86 47.43
CA HIS A 136 -30.48 19.66 48.54
C HIS A 136 -29.84 20.95 47.99
N GLU A 137 -30.25 22.02 48.70
CA GLU A 137 -29.93 23.43 48.53
C GLU A 137 -28.45 23.77 48.78
N ASP A 138 -28.03 24.85 48.12
CA ASP A 138 -27.04 25.86 48.51
C ASP A 138 -25.69 25.41 49.09
N HIS A 139 -24.64 25.70 48.32
CA HIS A 139 -23.46 26.43 48.79
C HIS A 139 -22.66 27.01 47.62
N ALA A 140 -22.56 28.34 47.65
CA ALA A 140 -21.61 29.13 46.90
C ALA A 140 -20.18 28.82 47.39
N ASP A 141 -19.24 28.72 46.50
CA ASP A 141 -17.95 29.43 46.43
C ASP A 141 -16.91 28.68 45.58
N GLY A 142 -16.46 29.34 44.58
CA GLY A 142 -15.04 29.60 44.33
C GLY A 142 -14.13 28.51 43.76
N HIS A 143 -13.62 28.82 42.59
CA HIS A 143 -12.30 28.43 42.08
C HIS A 143 -12.08 26.98 41.57
N ASN A 144 -11.88 26.78 40.29
CA ASN A 144 -10.58 26.78 39.65
C ASN A 144 -10.68 26.32 38.20
N GLU A 145 -9.99 27.05 37.38
CA GLU A 145 -9.62 26.69 36.05
C GLU A 145 -8.95 25.30 36.06
N HIS A 146 -9.58 24.33 35.42
CA HIS A 146 -8.90 23.10 35.03
C HIS A 146 -8.76 23.09 33.51
N ASP A 147 -7.53 23.18 33.09
CA ASP A 147 -7.05 22.95 31.74
C ASP A 147 -7.69 21.68 31.17
N ASP A 148 -8.44 21.88 30.12
CA ASP A 148 -8.96 20.79 29.26
C ASP A 148 -7.80 20.09 28.58
N HIS A 149 -7.29 19.04 29.21
CA HIS A 149 -6.46 18.06 28.53
C HIS A 149 -7.36 17.16 27.68
N ASP A 150 -7.59 17.61 26.46
CA ASP A 150 -8.21 16.81 25.41
C ASP A 150 -7.27 15.65 25.05
N LEU A 151 -7.41 14.54 25.78
CA LEU A 151 -6.74 13.29 25.46
C LEU A 151 -7.55 12.55 24.41
N SER A 152 -7.39 12.95 23.15
CA SER A 152 -7.83 12.19 22.00
C SER A 152 -7.05 10.88 21.94
N LEU A 153 -7.55 9.84 22.59
CA LEU A 153 -7.04 8.48 22.44
C LEU A 153 -7.60 7.87 21.17
N ILE A 154 -6.84 8.00 20.09
CA ILE A 154 -7.07 7.21 18.89
C ILE A 154 -6.55 5.80 19.18
N HIS A 155 -7.45 4.87 19.44
CA HIS A 155 -7.13 3.45 19.43
C HIS A 155 -7.29 2.91 18.01
N ILE A 156 -6.17 2.39 17.49
CA ILE A 156 -6.12 1.58 16.28
C ILE A 156 -6.51 0.15 16.65
#